data_825a0b679bdd150dd137a7b3739b9bf0
#
_entry.id   825a0b679bdd150dd137a7b3739b9bf0
#
_cell.length_a   1.000
_cell.length_b   1.000
_cell.length_c   1.000
_cell.angle_alpha   90.00
_cell.angle_beta   90.00
_cell.angle_gamma   90.00
#
_symmetry.space_group_name_H-M   'P 1'
#
loop_
_entity.id
_entity.type
_entity.pdbx_description
1 polymer ?
#
loop_
_entity_poly.entity_id
_entity_poly.type
_entity_poly.pdbx_seq_one_letter_code
_entity_poly.pdbx_strand_id
1 'polypeptide(L)'
;MNELRNAAKPIMLDPANDDSALLTLERQFNEVAADLFAAQRVRDELAACSVSRSSEPRSELLRPESSEEVCTRQVETILAQLDPIERAIMATPARTIAGLGVKARHTAYVMSQYWEEPVDQIDWEAKAVRLLIEAVCEVCRVPLPFRNLRVDE
;
A
#
# COMPACT_ATOMS: atom_id res chain seq x y z
N MET A 1 1.53 37.08 -47.70
CA MET A 1 0.80 36.88 -46.44
C MET A 1 0.21 35.47 -46.50
N ASN A 2 0.92 34.47 -46.03
CA ASN A 2 0.43 33.09 -45.91
C ASN A 2 0.52 32.71 -44.44
N GLU A 3 -0.60 32.80 -43.77
CA GLU A 3 -0.78 32.25 -42.42
C GLU A 3 -0.80 30.73 -42.48
N LEU A 4 0.32 30.12 -42.06
CA LEU A 4 0.39 28.71 -41.78
C LEU A 4 -0.43 28.44 -40.50
N ARG A 5 -1.70 28.05 -40.69
CA ARG A 5 -2.51 27.40 -39.66
C ARG A 5 -1.87 26.07 -39.31
N ASN A 6 -1.05 26.10 -38.27
CA ASN A 6 -0.55 24.89 -37.61
C ASN A 6 -1.73 24.28 -36.84
N ALA A 7 -2.55 23.48 -37.52
CA ALA A 7 -3.54 22.66 -36.86
C ALA A 7 -2.83 21.61 -36.00
N ALA A 8 -2.78 21.86 -34.71
CA ALA A 8 -2.32 20.87 -33.74
C ALA A 8 -3.13 19.58 -33.95
N LYS A 9 -2.45 18.56 -34.44
CA LYS A 9 -3.02 17.23 -34.59
C LYS A 9 -3.50 16.76 -33.23
N PRO A 10 -4.77 16.36 -33.04
CA PRO A 10 -5.22 15.85 -31.75
C PRO A 10 -4.33 14.65 -31.41
N ILE A 11 -3.73 14.68 -30.23
CA ILE A 11 -3.00 13.54 -29.68
C ILE A 11 -4.05 12.47 -29.44
N MET A 12 -4.18 11.55 -30.40
CA MET A 12 -4.94 10.31 -30.20
C MET A 12 -4.16 9.55 -29.15
N LEU A 13 -4.69 9.53 -27.91
CA LEU A 13 -4.21 8.61 -26.88
C LEU A 13 -4.34 7.20 -27.45
N ASP A 14 -3.20 6.56 -27.70
CA ASP A 14 -3.15 5.18 -28.11
C ASP A 14 -3.67 4.32 -26.94
N PRO A 15 -4.80 3.60 -27.08
CA PRO A 15 -5.33 2.77 -26.02
C PRO A 15 -4.35 1.67 -25.58
N ALA A 16 -3.32 1.39 -26.39
CA ALA A 16 -2.23 0.48 -26.03
C ALA A 16 -1.24 1.09 -25.00
N ASN A 17 -1.32 2.39 -24.71
CA ASN A 17 -0.41 3.12 -23.82
C ASN A 17 -1.16 3.72 -22.63
N ASP A 18 -2.22 3.06 -22.18
CA ASP A 18 -3.07 3.49 -21.09
C ASP A 18 -2.82 2.60 -19.83
N ASP A 19 -2.55 3.25 -18.70
CA ASP A 19 -2.39 2.59 -17.40
C ASP A 19 -3.67 2.67 -16.53
N SER A 20 -4.84 2.88 -17.14
CA SER A 20 -6.14 2.98 -16.44
C SER A 20 -6.41 1.76 -15.54
N ALA A 21 -6.00 0.57 -15.99
CA ALA A 21 -6.09 -0.65 -15.20
C ALA A 21 -5.23 -0.59 -13.94
N LEU A 22 -3.98 -0.13 -14.04
CA LEU A 22 -3.09 0.06 -12.88
C LEU A 22 -3.63 1.09 -11.91
N LEU A 23 -4.11 2.22 -12.39
CA LEU A 23 -4.71 3.27 -11.56
C LEU A 23 -5.98 2.80 -10.84
N THR A 24 -6.76 1.94 -11.50
CA THR A 24 -7.94 1.31 -10.89
C THR A 24 -7.54 0.33 -9.79
N LEU A 25 -6.55 -0.52 -10.04
CA LEU A 25 -6.01 -1.46 -9.06
C LEU A 25 -5.42 -0.73 -7.85
N GLU A 26 -4.69 0.37 -8.06
CA GLU A 26 -4.16 1.19 -6.98
C GLU A 26 -5.26 1.78 -6.09
N ARG A 27 -6.34 2.27 -6.69
CA ARG A 27 -7.48 2.78 -5.91
C ARG A 27 -8.11 1.66 -5.07
N GLN A 28 -8.35 0.48 -5.65
CA GLN A 28 -8.87 -0.68 -4.94
C GLN A 28 -7.93 -1.11 -3.80
N PHE A 29 -6.62 -1.13 -4.07
CA PHE A 29 -5.61 -1.42 -3.04
C PHE A 29 -5.69 -0.44 -1.88
N ASN A 30 -5.75 0.86 -2.15
CA ASN A 30 -5.80 1.89 -1.11
C ASN A 30 -7.08 1.80 -0.26
N GLU A 31 -8.22 1.48 -0.87
CA GLU A 31 -9.50 1.27 -0.16
C GLU A 31 -9.38 0.08 0.82
N VAL A 32 -8.93 -1.09 0.33
CA VAL A 32 -8.79 -2.29 1.17
C VAL A 32 -7.67 -2.14 2.21
N ALA A 33 -6.57 -1.47 1.87
CA ALA A 33 -5.48 -1.19 2.82
C ALA A 33 -5.94 -0.26 3.96
N ALA A 34 -6.80 0.71 3.68
CA ALA A 34 -7.39 1.56 4.74
C ALA A 34 -8.24 0.74 5.72
N ASP A 35 -9.04 -0.21 5.21
CA ASP A 35 -9.82 -1.13 6.04
C ASP A 35 -8.90 -2.03 6.88
N LEU A 36 -7.78 -2.50 6.32
CA LEU A 36 -6.78 -3.28 7.04
C LEU A 36 -6.20 -2.51 8.23
N PHE A 37 -5.75 -1.26 7.99
CA PHE A 37 -5.21 -0.43 9.07
C PHE A 37 -6.22 -0.15 10.17
N ALA A 38 -7.49 0.08 9.80
CA ALA A 38 -8.57 0.26 10.78
C ALA A 38 -8.80 -1.01 11.62
N ALA A 39 -8.85 -2.17 10.98
CA ALA A 39 -9.04 -3.46 11.67
C ALA A 39 -7.84 -3.81 12.57
N GLN A 40 -6.61 -3.55 12.11
CA GLN A 40 -5.40 -3.77 12.91
C GLN A 40 -5.39 -2.90 14.17
N ARG A 41 -5.73 -1.61 14.05
CA ARG A 41 -5.82 -0.72 15.21
C ARG A 41 -6.80 -1.24 16.27
N VAL A 42 -8.01 -1.65 15.85
CA VAL A 42 -9.01 -2.21 16.76
C VAL A 42 -8.48 -3.46 17.46
N ARG A 43 -7.84 -4.37 16.72
CA ARG A 43 -7.22 -5.58 17.28
C ARG A 43 -6.16 -5.23 18.32
N ASP A 44 -5.26 -4.28 18.00
CA ASP A 44 -4.15 -3.91 18.87
C ASP A 44 -4.64 -3.20 20.15
N GLU A 45 -5.70 -2.38 20.05
CA GLU A 45 -6.39 -1.77 21.20
C GLU A 45 -7.02 -2.84 22.12
N LEU A 46 -7.66 -3.86 21.54
CA LEU A 46 -8.26 -4.97 22.31
C LEU A 46 -7.18 -5.82 22.98
N ALA A 47 -6.08 -6.12 22.29
CA ALA A 47 -4.96 -6.86 22.86
C ALA A 47 -4.33 -6.10 24.04
N ALA A 48 -4.15 -4.79 23.95
CA ALA A 48 -3.67 -3.96 25.05
C ALA A 48 -4.60 -3.97 26.26
N CYS A 49 -5.92 -3.98 26.04
CA CYS A 49 -6.93 -4.06 27.11
C CYS A 49 -6.97 -5.43 27.79
N SER A 50 -6.71 -6.53 27.07
CA SER A 50 -6.76 -7.90 27.59
C SER A 50 -5.57 -8.20 28.52
N VAL A 51 -4.38 -7.67 28.22
CA VAL A 51 -3.19 -7.80 29.09
C VAL A 51 -3.44 -7.22 30.48
N SER A 52 -4.26 -6.17 30.58
CA SER A 52 -4.58 -5.52 31.87
C SER A 52 -5.59 -6.31 32.73
N ARG A 53 -6.22 -7.36 32.21
CA ARG A 53 -7.28 -8.13 32.88
C ARG A 53 -6.89 -9.54 33.31
N SER A 54 -5.64 -9.96 33.10
CA SER A 54 -5.19 -11.34 33.38
C SER A 54 -4.98 -11.59 34.87
N SER A 55 -6.07 -11.85 35.62
CA SER A 55 -5.99 -12.31 37.03
C SER A 55 -7.09 -13.26 37.47
N GLU A 56 -7.85 -13.89 36.55
CA GLU A 56 -8.79 -14.94 37.00
C GLU A 56 -8.76 -16.18 36.11
N PRO A 57 -8.64 -17.40 36.70
CA PRO A 57 -8.72 -18.65 35.95
C PRO A 57 -10.20 -18.94 35.61
N ARG A 58 -10.59 -18.77 34.34
CA ARG A 58 -11.93 -19.12 33.86
C ARG A 58 -11.97 -20.50 33.20
N SER A 59 -12.95 -21.28 33.64
CA SER A 59 -13.32 -22.61 33.18
C SER A 59 -13.50 -22.70 31.65
N GLU A 60 -12.91 -23.71 31.03
CA GLU A 60 -12.69 -23.89 29.57
C GLU A 60 -13.88 -24.47 28.79
N LEU A 61 -15.04 -24.63 29.37
CA LEU A 61 -16.20 -25.27 28.73
C LEU A 61 -17.19 -24.22 28.18
N LEU A 62 -17.28 -24.15 26.85
CA LEU A 62 -18.18 -23.28 26.05
C LEU A 62 -17.80 -21.79 26.08
N ARG A 63 -16.65 -21.46 25.48
CA ARG A 63 -16.24 -20.08 25.26
C ARG A 63 -16.91 -19.54 23.99
N PRO A 64 -17.73 -18.50 24.04
CA PRO A 64 -18.02 -17.71 22.87
C PRO A 64 -16.72 -17.13 22.34
N GLU A 65 -16.57 -17.04 21.00
CA GLU A 65 -15.39 -16.43 20.37
C GLU A 65 -15.04 -15.12 21.07
N SER A 66 -13.78 -14.97 21.43
CA SER A 66 -13.32 -13.72 22.04
C SER A 66 -13.36 -12.60 20.99
N SER A 67 -13.59 -11.37 21.43
CA SER A 67 -13.55 -10.21 20.52
C SER A 67 -12.22 -10.11 19.77
N GLU A 68 -11.12 -10.58 20.35
CA GLU A 68 -9.81 -10.66 19.76
C GLU A 68 -9.75 -11.67 18.61
N GLU A 69 -10.35 -12.85 18.75
CA GLU A 69 -10.44 -13.87 17.69
C GLU A 69 -11.26 -13.37 16.50
N VAL A 70 -12.35 -12.66 16.76
CA VAL A 70 -13.17 -12.04 15.71
C VAL A 70 -12.38 -10.98 14.95
N CYS A 71 -11.66 -10.09 15.64
CA CYS A 71 -10.83 -9.07 15.00
C CYS A 71 -9.66 -9.68 14.21
N THR A 72 -9.03 -10.74 14.73
CA THR A 72 -7.97 -11.46 14.01
C THR A 72 -8.49 -12.05 12.71
N ARG A 73 -9.64 -12.72 12.72
CA ARG A 73 -10.29 -13.26 11.54
C ARG A 73 -10.67 -12.17 10.53
N GLN A 74 -11.11 -11.00 11.01
CA GLN A 74 -11.40 -9.87 10.14
C GLN A 74 -10.13 -9.37 9.44
N VAL A 75 -9.02 -9.22 10.14
CA VAL A 75 -7.71 -8.86 9.57
C VAL A 75 -7.28 -9.88 8.50
N GLU A 76 -7.37 -11.19 8.80
CA GLU A 76 -7.04 -12.26 7.85
C GLU A 76 -7.93 -12.21 6.59
N THR A 77 -9.22 -11.92 6.76
CA THR A 77 -10.15 -11.78 5.64
C THR A 77 -9.78 -10.62 4.73
N ILE A 78 -9.39 -9.47 5.30
CA ILE A 78 -8.96 -8.29 4.54
C ILE A 78 -7.63 -8.55 3.84
N LEU A 79 -6.67 -9.21 4.49
CA LEU A 79 -5.40 -9.61 3.87
C LEU A 79 -5.62 -10.53 2.67
N ALA A 80 -6.58 -11.47 2.78
CA ALA A 80 -6.94 -12.33 1.65
C ALA A 80 -7.57 -11.57 0.47
N GLN A 81 -8.16 -10.39 0.70
CA GLN A 81 -8.65 -9.51 -0.37
C GLN A 81 -7.53 -8.69 -1.01
N LEU A 82 -6.49 -8.34 -0.27
CA LEU A 82 -5.33 -7.60 -0.79
C LEU A 82 -4.48 -8.43 -1.74
N ASP A 83 -4.22 -9.70 -1.42
CA ASP A 83 -3.30 -10.57 -2.17
C ASP A 83 -3.59 -10.59 -3.70
N PRO A 84 -4.82 -10.80 -4.18
CA PRO A 84 -5.08 -10.78 -5.62
C PRO A 84 -4.88 -9.40 -6.26
N ILE A 85 -5.13 -8.30 -5.52
CA ILE A 85 -4.92 -6.93 -6.02
C ILE A 85 -3.42 -6.65 -6.14
N GLU A 86 -2.63 -7.01 -5.15
CA GLU A 86 -1.17 -6.88 -5.14
C GLU A 86 -0.53 -7.64 -6.30
N ARG A 87 -0.94 -8.89 -6.50
CA ARG A 87 -0.49 -9.71 -7.64
C ARG A 87 -0.87 -9.07 -8.97
N ALA A 88 -2.08 -8.55 -9.10
CA ALA A 88 -2.53 -7.88 -10.30
C ALA A 88 -1.72 -6.59 -10.58
N ILE A 89 -1.45 -5.77 -9.54
CA ILE A 89 -0.57 -4.61 -9.68
C ILE A 89 0.81 -5.04 -10.17
N MET A 90 1.40 -6.07 -9.59
CA MET A 90 2.74 -6.54 -9.98
C MET A 90 2.77 -7.13 -11.39
N ALA A 91 1.73 -7.85 -11.82
CA ALA A 91 1.65 -8.48 -13.13
C ALA A 91 1.34 -7.48 -14.26
N THR A 92 0.58 -6.40 -13.98
CA THR A 92 0.19 -5.42 -15.00
C THR A 92 1.37 -4.52 -15.38
N PRO A 93 1.81 -4.45 -16.64
CA PRO A 93 2.94 -3.60 -17.02
C PRO A 93 2.60 -2.11 -16.90
N ALA A 94 3.54 -1.31 -16.41
CA ALA A 94 3.46 0.15 -16.46
C ALA A 94 3.93 0.63 -17.85
N ARG A 95 3.18 1.55 -18.45
CA ARG A 95 3.44 2.11 -19.78
C ARG A 95 3.61 3.63 -19.76
N THR A 96 3.25 4.25 -18.66
CA THR A 96 3.33 5.70 -18.45
C THR A 96 4.05 6.01 -17.14
N ILE A 97 4.42 7.28 -16.97
CA ILE A 97 4.99 7.78 -15.70
C ILE A 97 4.00 7.56 -14.55
N ALA A 98 2.68 7.71 -14.80
CA ALA A 98 1.66 7.48 -13.78
C ALA A 98 1.65 6.01 -13.34
N GLY A 99 1.64 5.06 -14.28
CA GLY A 99 1.70 3.63 -13.96
C GLY A 99 3.02 3.22 -13.29
N LEU A 100 4.14 3.83 -13.68
CA LEU A 100 5.42 3.61 -12.99
C LEU A 100 5.35 4.09 -11.54
N GLY A 101 4.69 5.21 -11.27
CA GLY A 101 4.44 5.72 -9.92
C GLY A 101 3.61 4.75 -9.07
N VAL A 102 2.58 4.12 -9.65
CA VAL A 102 1.81 3.06 -8.98
C VAL A 102 2.72 1.90 -8.58
N LYS A 103 3.54 1.40 -9.51
CA LYS A 103 4.50 0.33 -9.26
C LYS A 103 5.47 0.68 -8.13
N ALA A 104 6.04 1.87 -8.17
CA ALA A 104 7.01 2.32 -7.18
C ALA A 104 6.39 2.39 -5.77
N ARG A 105 5.19 2.98 -5.64
CA ARG A 105 4.48 3.05 -4.35
C ARG A 105 4.13 1.67 -3.81
N HIS A 106 3.63 0.79 -4.68
CA HIS A 106 3.30 -0.56 -4.27
C HIS A 106 4.55 -1.34 -3.84
N THR A 107 5.67 -1.22 -4.57
CA THR A 107 6.94 -1.84 -4.18
C THR A 107 7.43 -1.28 -2.84
N ALA A 108 7.33 0.03 -2.61
CA ALA A 108 7.65 0.62 -1.31
C ALA A 108 6.80 0.03 -0.18
N TYR A 109 5.49 -0.16 -0.39
CA TYR A 109 4.60 -0.78 0.59
C TYR A 109 5.03 -2.22 0.91
N VAL A 110 5.27 -3.05 -0.10
CA VAL A 110 5.69 -4.45 0.08
C VAL A 110 7.04 -4.56 0.80
N MET A 111 7.93 -3.60 0.55
CA MET A 111 9.29 -3.57 1.12
C MET A 111 9.42 -2.59 2.28
N SER A 112 8.32 -2.34 3.00
CA SER A 112 8.23 -1.31 4.05
C SER A 112 9.31 -1.41 5.13
N GLN A 113 9.79 -2.61 5.44
CA GLN A 113 10.86 -2.85 6.39
C GLN A 113 12.16 -2.08 6.06
N TYR A 114 12.39 -1.73 4.79
CA TYR A 114 13.58 -0.94 4.42
C TYR A 114 13.49 0.54 4.81
N TRP A 115 12.34 0.99 5.29
CA TRP A 115 12.14 2.35 5.81
C TRP A 115 12.00 2.40 7.34
N GLU A 116 12.07 1.27 8.03
CA GLU A 116 12.02 1.21 9.50
C GLU A 116 13.31 1.73 10.12
N GLU A 117 14.45 1.54 9.44
CA GLU A 117 15.76 1.98 9.88
C GLU A 117 16.29 3.16 9.04
N PRO A 118 17.21 3.97 9.61
CA PRO A 118 17.94 4.98 8.83
C PRO A 118 18.71 4.36 7.65
N VAL A 119 18.78 5.08 6.54
CA VAL A 119 19.36 4.60 5.27
C VAL A 119 20.84 4.22 5.37
N ASP A 120 21.56 4.74 6.33
CA ASP A 120 22.97 4.45 6.62
C ASP A 120 23.17 3.21 7.48
N GLN A 121 22.11 2.67 8.08
CA GLN A 121 22.14 1.50 8.95
C GLN A 121 21.65 0.21 8.27
N ILE A 122 21.00 0.33 7.13
CA ILE A 122 20.55 -0.84 6.34
C ILE A 122 21.68 -1.37 5.46
N ASP A 123 21.60 -2.66 5.08
CA ASP A 123 22.56 -3.28 4.20
C ASP A 123 22.59 -2.64 2.79
N TRP A 124 23.66 -2.94 2.02
CA TRP A 124 23.88 -2.30 0.74
C TRP A 124 22.79 -2.61 -0.28
N GLU A 125 22.28 -3.83 -0.31
CA GLU A 125 21.25 -4.28 -1.25
C GLU A 125 19.92 -3.58 -0.94
N ALA A 126 19.51 -3.55 0.32
CA ALA A 126 18.30 -2.84 0.76
C ALA A 126 18.41 -1.34 0.48
N LYS A 127 19.58 -0.75 0.72
CA LYS A 127 19.85 0.67 0.42
C LYS A 127 19.71 0.97 -1.07
N ALA A 128 20.27 0.13 -1.94
CA ALA A 128 20.18 0.31 -3.39
C ALA A 128 18.72 0.26 -3.87
N VAL A 129 17.93 -0.69 -3.37
CA VAL A 129 16.50 -0.83 -3.70
C VAL A 129 15.71 0.37 -3.19
N ARG A 130 15.92 0.77 -1.94
CA ARG A 130 15.25 1.93 -1.33
C ARG A 130 15.51 3.21 -2.11
N LEU A 131 16.79 3.52 -2.40
CA LEU A 131 17.15 4.72 -3.14
C LEU A 131 16.58 4.71 -4.57
N LEU A 132 16.52 3.55 -5.23
CA LEU A 132 15.88 3.43 -6.54
C LEU A 132 14.39 3.75 -6.47
N ILE A 133 13.67 3.19 -5.50
CA ILE A 133 12.23 3.43 -5.31
C ILE A 133 11.98 4.92 -5.00
N GLU A 134 12.77 5.52 -4.13
CA GLU A 134 12.68 6.94 -3.79
C GLU A 134 12.88 7.82 -5.02
N ALA A 135 13.91 7.54 -5.85
CA ALA A 135 14.16 8.25 -7.09
C ALA A 135 13.01 8.12 -8.11
N VAL A 136 12.43 6.91 -8.24
CA VAL A 136 11.28 6.70 -9.13
C VAL A 136 10.08 7.49 -8.64
N CYS A 137 9.78 7.47 -7.32
CA CYS A 137 8.69 8.24 -6.74
C CYS A 137 8.89 9.75 -6.97
N GLU A 138 10.11 10.26 -6.84
CA GLU A 138 10.45 11.65 -7.10
C GLU A 138 10.19 12.04 -8.56
N VAL A 139 10.70 11.25 -9.51
CA VAL A 139 10.50 11.48 -10.95
C VAL A 139 9.00 11.44 -11.31
N CYS A 140 8.27 10.50 -10.75
CA CYS A 140 6.83 10.35 -10.96
C CYS A 140 6.01 11.41 -10.19
N ARG A 141 6.63 12.18 -9.31
CA ARG A 141 5.97 13.17 -8.42
C ARG A 141 4.87 12.55 -7.56
N VAL A 142 5.11 11.34 -7.07
CA VAL A 142 4.20 10.64 -6.17
C VAL A 142 4.82 10.53 -4.78
N PRO A 143 4.03 10.69 -3.70
CA PRO A 143 4.56 10.53 -2.34
C PRO A 143 4.84 9.05 -2.05
N LEU A 144 5.81 8.79 -1.18
CA LEU A 144 5.97 7.46 -0.58
C LEU A 144 4.78 7.15 0.33
N PRO A 145 4.32 5.88 0.39
CA PRO A 145 3.13 5.49 1.14
C PRO A 145 3.24 5.73 2.65
N PHE A 146 4.46 5.89 3.19
CA PHE A 146 4.72 6.06 4.63
C PHE A 146 4.73 7.51 5.11
N ARG A 147 4.71 8.51 4.22
CA ARG A 147 4.73 9.93 4.62
C ARG A 147 3.50 10.35 5.40
N ASN A 148 2.38 9.64 5.22
CA ASN A 148 1.13 9.93 5.93
C ASN A 148 1.03 9.21 7.29
N LEU A 149 1.99 8.32 7.64
CA LEU A 149 2.04 7.62 8.93
C LEU A 149 2.89 8.36 9.98
N ARG A 150 3.61 9.42 9.56
CA ARG A 150 4.32 10.34 10.46
C ARG A 150 3.60 11.68 10.46
N VAL A 151 2.37 11.70 10.94
CA VAL A 151 1.72 12.95 11.32
C VAL A 151 1.91 13.10 12.82
N ASP A 152 2.64 14.15 13.14
CA ASP A 152 2.69 14.89 14.38
C ASP A 152 3.37 14.22 15.59
N GLU A 153 4.66 14.51 15.71
CA GLU A 153 5.22 15.03 16.97
C GLU A 153 5.51 16.52 16.86
#